data_be78d3ee078b1bf47912621faf1cdaa3
#
_entry.id   be78d3ee078b1bf47912621faf1cdaa3
#
_cell.length_a   1.000
_cell.length_b   1.000
_cell.length_c   1.000
_cell.angle_alpha   90.00
_cell.angle_beta   90.00
_cell.angle_gamma   90.00
#
_symmetry.space_group_name_H-M   'P 1'
#
loop_
_entity.id
_entity.type
_entity.pdbx_description
1 polymer ?
#
loop_
_entity_poly.entity_id
_entity_poly.type
_entity_poly.pdbx_seq_one_letter_code
_entity_poly.pdbx_strand_id
1 'polypeptide(L)'
;LIKDATRINLIETTEMIEMGEEPVRAIRKKKDSSIVRAAVAVKEGQADAFFSAGNTGAILAAGLFIVGRIKGIDRPGLTSILPIAKPGSGAKNFVYLDSGANAESKEKNLLQFAQLGRFYAENVLGVNNPRIALLNNGTEEDKGDRLHKEVHQQLKAQRDLNFVGNVEASALLAGEADVIVSDGWTANAALKATEGTAKMMLTLIKNGIENGGLRAKLGYLFLKPVFKKIAKLMGTSTYGGAVLLGLKAPVVKTHGSADALAVENTIAQIYTMIESKVIEKTVSYFGQVRSEE
;
A
#
# COMPACT_ATOMS: atom_id res chain seq x y z
N LEU A 1 26.16 -8.47 2.61
CA LEU A 1 27.31 -8.39 1.71
C LEU A 1 26.88 -8.91 0.35
N ILE A 2 26.95 -8.05 -0.67
CA ILE A 2 26.59 -8.35 -2.05
C ILE A 2 27.66 -9.29 -2.61
N LYS A 3 27.26 -10.50 -2.99
CA LYS A 3 28.19 -11.52 -3.51
C LYS A 3 28.63 -11.24 -4.96
N ASP A 4 27.81 -10.51 -5.71
CA ASP A 4 28.09 -10.12 -7.10
C ASP A 4 27.74 -8.64 -7.30
N ALA A 5 28.76 -7.78 -7.23
CA ALA A 5 28.63 -6.34 -7.42
C ALA A 5 28.57 -5.93 -8.91
N THR A 6 28.84 -6.84 -9.84
CA THR A 6 28.87 -6.55 -11.29
C THR A 6 27.50 -6.18 -11.85
N ARG A 7 26.42 -6.57 -11.14
CA ARG A 7 25.01 -6.26 -11.50
C ARG A 7 24.48 -4.98 -10.85
N ILE A 8 25.32 -4.25 -10.12
CA ILE A 8 24.93 -3.03 -9.41
C ILE A 8 25.67 -1.86 -10.04
N ASN A 9 24.90 -0.87 -10.48
CA ASN A 9 25.42 0.41 -10.92
C ASN A 9 25.17 1.46 -9.86
N LEU A 10 26.21 2.08 -9.32
CA LEU A 10 26.10 3.14 -8.32
C LEU A 10 26.01 4.50 -9.02
N ILE A 11 24.95 5.23 -8.72
CA ILE A 11 24.74 6.62 -9.15
C ILE A 11 24.87 7.51 -7.92
N GLU A 12 25.96 8.27 -7.84
CA GLU A 12 26.20 9.21 -6.75
C GLU A 12 25.27 10.41 -6.87
N THR A 13 24.81 10.94 -5.73
CA THR A 13 23.97 12.12 -5.60
C THR A 13 24.52 13.04 -4.53
N THR A 14 24.40 14.35 -4.75
CA THR A 14 24.99 15.37 -3.87
C THR A 14 23.97 16.03 -2.94
N GLU A 15 22.66 15.79 -3.16
CA GLU A 15 21.59 16.40 -2.41
C GLU A 15 20.73 15.35 -1.71
N MET A 16 20.22 15.68 -0.52
CA MET A 16 19.29 14.86 0.24
C MET A 16 18.01 15.64 0.57
N ILE A 17 16.84 15.01 0.37
CA ILE A 17 15.57 15.54 0.83
C ILE A 17 15.31 15.06 2.25
N GLU A 18 15.26 15.98 3.20
CA GLU A 18 15.01 15.72 4.60
C GLU A 18 13.55 15.34 4.87
N MET A 19 13.30 14.62 5.99
CA MET A 19 11.95 14.14 6.32
C MET A 19 10.95 15.25 6.60
N GLY A 20 11.39 16.43 7.05
CA GLY A 20 10.56 17.59 7.36
C GLY A 20 10.38 18.59 6.21
N GLU A 21 10.99 18.36 5.06
CA GLU A 21 10.89 19.31 3.94
C GLU A 21 9.52 19.22 3.23
N GLU A 22 9.05 20.39 2.74
CA GLU A 22 7.86 20.44 1.90
C GLU A 22 8.11 19.70 0.58
N PRO A 23 7.31 18.66 0.28
CA PRO A 23 7.62 17.68 -0.76
C PRO A 23 7.78 18.25 -2.16
N VAL A 24 6.81 19.05 -2.62
CA VAL A 24 6.78 19.56 -4.00
C VAL A 24 7.92 20.56 -4.22
N ARG A 25 8.20 21.39 -3.23
CA ARG A 25 9.32 22.35 -3.28
C ARG A 25 10.66 21.62 -3.28
N ALA A 26 10.79 20.55 -2.44
CA ALA A 26 12.02 19.78 -2.34
C ALA A 26 12.37 19.12 -3.68
N ILE A 27 11.44 18.40 -4.33
CA ILE A 27 11.71 17.75 -5.63
C ILE A 27 11.97 18.74 -6.77
N ARG A 28 11.47 19.98 -6.65
CA ARG A 28 11.75 21.04 -7.65
C ARG A 28 13.13 21.66 -7.49
N LYS A 29 13.61 21.80 -6.24
CA LYS A 29 14.89 22.46 -5.93
C LYS A 29 16.05 21.47 -5.96
N LYS A 30 15.89 20.31 -5.32
CA LYS A 30 16.96 19.31 -5.14
C LYS A 30 16.95 18.27 -6.26
N LYS A 31 17.37 18.72 -7.44
CA LYS A 31 17.36 17.91 -8.68
C LYS A 31 18.33 16.73 -8.65
N ASP A 32 19.41 16.85 -7.88
CA ASP A 32 20.42 15.80 -7.70
C ASP A 32 20.19 14.99 -6.40
N SER A 33 18.97 15.00 -5.87
CA SER A 33 18.62 14.11 -4.77
C SER A 33 18.29 12.69 -5.27
N SER A 34 18.57 11.66 -4.47
CA SER A 34 18.36 10.26 -4.83
C SER A 34 16.92 9.96 -5.27
N ILE A 35 15.90 10.56 -4.61
CA ILE A 35 14.49 10.42 -5.00
C ILE A 35 14.23 10.98 -6.39
N VAL A 36 14.74 12.18 -6.70
CA VAL A 36 14.52 12.82 -8.00
C VAL A 36 15.29 12.09 -9.10
N ARG A 37 16.55 11.72 -8.86
CA ARG A 37 17.36 10.96 -9.82
C ARG A 37 16.73 9.61 -10.15
N ALA A 38 16.24 8.87 -9.15
CA ALA A 38 15.54 7.60 -9.37
C ALA A 38 14.25 7.79 -10.19
N ALA A 39 13.43 8.79 -9.88
CA ALA A 39 12.20 9.08 -10.62
C ALA A 39 12.47 9.52 -12.07
N VAL A 40 13.56 10.29 -12.31
CA VAL A 40 14.00 10.69 -13.64
C VAL A 40 14.48 9.49 -14.44
N ALA A 41 15.27 8.60 -13.85
CA ALA A 41 15.72 7.37 -14.51
C ALA A 41 14.53 6.52 -15.02
N VAL A 42 13.46 6.41 -14.21
CA VAL A 42 12.22 5.73 -14.64
C VAL A 42 11.52 6.48 -15.77
N LYS A 43 11.40 7.81 -15.67
CA LYS A 43 10.77 8.63 -16.70
C LYS A 43 11.47 8.53 -18.06
N GLU A 44 12.81 8.43 -18.04
CA GLU A 44 13.66 8.35 -19.24
C GLU A 44 13.82 6.92 -19.78
N GLY A 45 13.18 5.94 -19.14
CA GLY A 45 13.25 4.53 -19.54
C GLY A 45 14.59 3.85 -19.22
N GLN A 46 15.39 4.45 -18.34
CA GLN A 46 16.64 3.86 -17.84
C GLN A 46 16.40 2.86 -16.71
N ALA A 47 15.23 2.89 -16.10
CA ALA A 47 14.77 1.96 -15.08
C ALA A 47 13.28 1.69 -15.23
N ASP A 48 12.83 0.46 -14.88
CA ASP A 48 11.44 0.04 -14.98
C ASP A 48 10.61 0.49 -13.76
N ALA A 49 11.26 0.73 -12.64
CA ALA A 49 10.61 1.12 -11.38
C ALA A 49 11.59 1.85 -10.46
N PHE A 50 11.07 2.56 -9.44
CA PHE A 50 11.91 2.94 -8.31
C PHE A 50 11.20 2.72 -6.98
N PHE A 51 12.00 2.49 -5.93
CA PHE A 51 11.52 2.53 -4.56
C PHE A 51 12.44 3.36 -3.67
N SER A 52 11.91 3.88 -2.57
CA SER A 52 12.68 4.67 -1.63
C SER A 52 12.15 4.52 -0.20
N ALA A 53 13.05 4.59 0.77
CA ALA A 53 12.75 4.66 2.21
C ALA A 53 12.78 6.10 2.75
N GLY A 54 12.90 7.09 1.87
CA GLY A 54 12.98 8.52 2.23
C GLY A 54 11.64 9.17 2.55
N ASN A 55 11.60 10.51 2.42
CA ASN A 55 10.42 11.33 2.67
C ASN A 55 9.23 10.88 1.83
N THR A 56 8.15 10.43 2.49
CA THR A 56 6.96 9.88 1.83
C THR A 56 6.33 10.88 0.86
N GLY A 57 6.14 12.12 1.29
CA GLY A 57 5.58 13.16 0.43
C GLY A 57 6.43 13.43 -0.81
N ALA A 58 7.76 13.41 -0.68
CA ALA A 58 8.66 13.60 -1.82
C ALA A 58 8.59 12.42 -2.81
N ILE A 59 8.45 11.18 -2.32
CA ILE A 59 8.26 9.99 -3.17
C ILE A 59 6.93 10.11 -3.93
N LEU A 60 5.83 10.46 -3.24
CA LEU A 60 4.52 10.66 -3.84
C LEU A 60 4.55 11.80 -4.88
N ALA A 61 5.19 12.93 -4.55
CA ALA A 61 5.33 14.06 -5.47
C ALA A 61 6.21 13.70 -6.68
N ALA A 62 7.32 12.99 -6.49
CA ALA A 62 8.18 12.54 -7.59
C ALA A 62 7.43 11.53 -8.51
N GLY A 63 6.70 10.59 -7.92
CA GLY A 63 5.82 9.69 -8.67
C GLY A 63 4.79 10.45 -9.50
N LEU A 64 4.09 11.41 -8.90
CA LEU A 64 3.06 12.18 -9.57
C LEU A 64 3.59 13.11 -10.66
N PHE A 65 4.65 13.89 -10.38
CA PHE A 65 5.10 15.00 -11.24
C PHE A 65 6.26 14.62 -12.17
N ILE A 66 7.02 13.56 -11.87
CA ILE A 66 8.16 13.13 -12.70
C ILE A 66 7.80 11.87 -13.48
N VAL A 67 7.40 10.77 -12.82
CA VAL A 67 6.98 9.53 -13.48
C VAL A 67 5.68 9.73 -14.24
N GLY A 68 4.70 10.37 -13.61
CA GLY A 68 3.43 10.74 -14.21
C GLY A 68 2.33 9.71 -14.04
N ARG A 69 1.08 10.21 -14.13
CA ARG A 69 -0.14 9.40 -14.01
C ARG A 69 -0.49 8.68 -15.30
N ILE A 70 -1.13 7.52 -15.18
CA ILE A 70 -1.85 6.87 -16.27
C ILE A 70 -2.96 7.82 -16.76
N LYS A 71 -3.12 7.93 -18.08
CA LYS A 71 -4.15 8.76 -18.68
C LYS A 71 -5.54 8.24 -18.31
N GLY A 72 -6.41 9.11 -17.82
CA GLY A 72 -7.75 8.75 -17.31
C GLY A 72 -7.81 8.66 -15.78
N ILE A 73 -6.71 8.41 -15.10
CA ILE A 73 -6.66 8.40 -13.63
C ILE A 73 -6.53 9.82 -13.10
N ASP A 74 -7.46 10.19 -12.21
CA ASP A 74 -7.52 11.52 -11.61
C ASP A 74 -6.43 11.68 -10.54
N ARG A 75 -6.36 10.75 -9.58
CA ARG A 75 -5.35 10.73 -8.52
C ARG A 75 -4.79 9.33 -8.32
N PRO A 76 -3.46 9.19 -8.16
CA PRO A 76 -2.89 7.92 -7.71
C PRO A 76 -3.25 7.67 -6.25
N GLY A 77 -3.37 6.41 -5.85
CA GLY A 77 -3.62 5.99 -4.48
C GLY A 77 -2.46 5.19 -3.91
N LEU A 78 -2.14 5.41 -2.64
CA LEU A 78 -1.13 4.64 -1.92
C LEU A 78 -1.73 3.32 -1.42
N THR A 79 -1.15 2.21 -1.83
CA THR A 79 -1.63 0.87 -1.49
C THR A 79 -0.79 0.26 -0.39
N SER A 80 -1.44 -0.18 0.67
CA SER A 80 -0.81 -1.02 1.70
C SER A 80 -1.32 -2.46 1.59
N ILE A 81 -0.43 -3.44 1.72
CA ILE A 81 -0.80 -4.85 1.80
C ILE A 81 -0.84 -5.24 3.27
N LEU A 82 -2.00 -5.64 3.74
CA LEU A 82 -2.22 -5.96 5.15
C LEU A 82 -2.56 -7.45 5.34
N PRO A 83 -2.17 -8.05 6.48
CA PRO A 83 -2.47 -9.45 6.76
C PRO A 83 -3.94 -9.68 7.07
N ILE A 84 -4.43 -10.85 6.71
CA ILE A 84 -5.73 -11.36 7.16
C ILE A 84 -5.51 -12.24 8.39
N ALA A 85 -6.18 -11.89 9.51
CA ALA A 85 -6.06 -12.63 10.76
C ALA A 85 -6.76 -14.00 10.70
N LYS A 86 -7.81 -14.11 9.89
CA LYS A 86 -8.64 -15.31 9.74
C LYS A 86 -8.86 -15.60 8.25
N PRO A 87 -7.91 -16.28 7.56
CA PRO A 87 -8.05 -16.56 6.14
C PRO A 87 -9.27 -17.47 5.88
N GLY A 88 -10.29 -16.94 5.21
CA GLY A 88 -11.49 -17.71 4.79
C GLY A 88 -11.53 -17.97 3.28
N SER A 89 -10.86 -17.12 2.48
CA SER A 89 -10.85 -17.16 1.00
C SER A 89 -9.60 -17.79 0.40
N GLY A 90 -8.70 -18.33 1.21
CA GLY A 90 -7.36 -18.75 0.76
C GLY A 90 -6.35 -17.61 0.63
N ALA A 91 -6.78 -16.36 0.57
CA ALA A 91 -5.90 -15.20 0.60
C ALA A 91 -5.27 -15.01 1.99
N LYS A 92 -3.98 -14.69 2.01
CA LYS A 92 -3.25 -14.39 3.26
C LYS A 92 -3.23 -12.90 3.58
N ASN A 93 -3.48 -12.07 2.59
CA ASN A 93 -3.36 -10.62 2.62
C ASN A 93 -4.48 -9.99 1.81
N PHE A 94 -4.74 -8.72 2.06
CA PHE A 94 -5.66 -7.92 1.27
C PHE A 94 -5.03 -6.58 0.87
N VAL A 95 -5.58 -5.95 -0.15
CA VAL A 95 -5.20 -4.63 -0.67
C VAL A 95 -5.97 -3.56 0.08
N TYR A 96 -5.28 -2.61 0.70
CA TYR A 96 -5.88 -1.47 1.37
C TYR A 96 -5.52 -0.17 0.65
N LEU A 97 -6.49 0.55 0.10
CA LEU A 97 -6.32 1.67 -0.82
C LEU A 97 -7.42 2.73 -0.66
N ASP A 98 -7.19 3.99 -0.52
CA ASP A 98 -5.95 4.75 -0.42
C ASP A 98 -5.47 4.83 1.03
N SER A 99 -4.27 4.36 1.33
CA SER A 99 -3.75 4.35 2.70
C SER A 99 -3.06 5.67 3.11
N GLY A 100 -3.28 6.76 2.35
CA GLY A 100 -2.85 8.09 2.75
C GLY A 100 -2.04 8.90 1.73
N ALA A 101 -2.24 8.69 0.41
CA ALA A 101 -1.67 9.58 -0.61
C ALA A 101 -2.48 10.87 -0.76
N ASN A 102 -3.79 10.81 -0.53
CA ASN A 102 -4.71 11.93 -0.76
C ASN A 102 -5.40 12.31 0.56
N ALA A 103 -5.30 13.58 0.95
CA ALA A 103 -5.98 14.09 2.14
C ALA A 103 -7.51 14.19 1.92
N GLU A 104 -7.93 14.49 0.70
CA GLU A 104 -9.33 14.57 0.28
C GLU A 104 -9.54 13.72 -0.96
N SER A 105 -10.69 13.05 -1.03
CA SER A 105 -11.08 12.22 -2.17
C SER A 105 -12.48 12.59 -2.65
N LYS A 106 -12.71 12.45 -3.96
CA LYS A 106 -14.02 12.54 -4.60
C LYS A 106 -14.52 11.15 -4.94
N GLU A 107 -15.79 11.03 -5.27
CA GLU A 107 -16.43 9.78 -5.68
C GLU A 107 -15.62 9.08 -6.77
N LYS A 108 -15.24 9.82 -7.82
CA LYS A 108 -14.41 9.32 -8.93
C LYS A 108 -13.10 8.71 -8.45
N ASN A 109 -12.48 9.26 -7.41
CA ASN A 109 -11.21 8.73 -6.90
C ASN A 109 -11.41 7.35 -6.26
N LEU A 110 -12.45 7.18 -5.42
CA LEU A 110 -12.72 5.90 -4.75
C LEU A 110 -13.11 4.81 -5.77
N LEU A 111 -13.89 5.16 -6.79
CA LEU A 111 -14.21 4.24 -7.89
C LEU A 111 -12.95 3.80 -8.65
N GLN A 112 -12.04 4.74 -8.94
CA GLN A 112 -10.76 4.42 -9.56
C GLN A 112 -9.86 3.60 -8.65
N PHE A 113 -9.87 3.86 -7.35
CA PHE A 113 -9.13 3.05 -6.37
C PHE A 113 -9.67 1.61 -6.31
N ALA A 114 -10.96 1.40 -6.42
CA ALA A 114 -11.54 0.05 -6.50
C ALA A 114 -11.01 -0.72 -7.71
N GLN A 115 -10.97 -0.09 -8.88
CA GLN A 115 -10.42 -0.70 -10.08
C GLN A 115 -8.91 -0.95 -9.98
N LEU A 116 -8.14 0.03 -9.48
CA LEU A 116 -6.70 -0.11 -9.26
C LEU A 116 -6.39 -1.24 -8.26
N GLY A 117 -7.16 -1.31 -7.17
CA GLY A 117 -7.05 -2.38 -6.17
C GLY A 117 -7.38 -3.75 -6.77
N ARG A 118 -8.42 -3.86 -7.60
CA ARG A 118 -8.76 -5.08 -8.35
C ARG A 118 -7.59 -5.55 -9.21
N PHE A 119 -7.07 -4.67 -10.09
CA PHE A 119 -5.95 -5.02 -10.95
C PHE A 119 -4.73 -5.49 -10.16
N TYR A 120 -4.44 -4.83 -9.05
CA TYR A 120 -3.34 -5.23 -8.19
C TYR A 120 -3.59 -6.59 -7.53
N ALA A 121 -4.77 -6.82 -6.96
CA ALA A 121 -5.13 -8.10 -6.34
C ALA A 121 -5.09 -9.26 -7.34
N GLU A 122 -5.62 -9.08 -8.56
CA GLU A 122 -5.63 -10.09 -9.60
C GLU A 122 -4.22 -10.42 -10.11
N ASN A 123 -3.44 -9.41 -10.42
CA ASN A 123 -2.20 -9.59 -11.18
C ASN A 123 -0.95 -9.72 -10.29
N VAL A 124 -0.97 -9.15 -9.09
CA VAL A 124 0.19 -9.18 -8.18
C VAL A 124 -0.02 -10.16 -7.04
N LEU A 125 -1.24 -10.22 -6.48
CA LEU A 125 -1.55 -11.16 -5.39
C LEU A 125 -2.14 -12.48 -5.87
N GLY A 126 -2.53 -12.60 -7.15
CA GLY A 126 -3.09 -13.81 -7.74
C GLY A 126 -4.49 -14.17 -7.24
N VAL A 127 -5.27 -13.18 -6.80
CA VAL A 127 -6.65 -13.37 -6.32
C VAL A 127 -7.62 -13.25 -7.48
N ASN A 128 -8.23 -14.34 -7.91
CA ASN A 128 -9.23 -14.31 -8.98
C ASN A 128 -10.54 -13.70 -8.49
N ASN A 129 -11.09 -12.74 -9.26
CA ASN A 129 -12.35 -12.05 -8.96
C ASN A 129 -12.40 -11.53 -7.51
N PRO A 130 -11.47 -10.63 -7.11
CA PRO A 130 -11.32 -10.20 -5.74
C PRO A 130 -12.58 -9.51 -5.21
N ARG A 131 -12.94 -9.84 -3.98
CA ARG A 131 -14.03 -9.19 -3.26
C ARG A 131 -13.60 -7.78 -2.87
N ILE A 132 -14.38 -6.79 -3.30
CA ILE A 132 -14.09 -5.37 -3.07
C ILE A 132 -15.10 -4.82 -2.06
N ALA A 133 -14.63 -4.18 -1.00
CA ALA A 133 -15.45 -3.50 -0.02
C ALA A 133 -15.10 -2.03 0.11
N LEU A 134 -16.06 -1.22 0.54
CA LEU A 134 -15.87 0.17 0.91
C LEU A 134 -15.75 0.26 2.44
N LEU A 135 -14.66 0.85 2.94
CA LEU A 135 -14.52 1.14 4.36
C LEU A 135 -15.57 2.16 4.77
N ASN A 136 -16.33 1.86 5.82
CA ASN A 136 -17.43 2.70 6.27
C ASN A 136 -17.59 2.61 7.79
N ASN A 137 -18.51 3.41 8.35
CA ASN A 137 -18.85 3.41 9.78
C ASN A 137 -20.00 2.46 10.15
N GLY A 138 -20.45 1.63 9.22
CA GLY A 138 -21.48 0.59 9.37
C GLY A 138 -21.53 -0.26 8.10
N THR A 139 -22.15 -1.45 8.19
CA THR A 139 -22.24 -2.40 7.09
C THR A 139 -23.43 -2.16 6.16
N GLU A 140 -24.45 -1.41 6.62
CA GLU A 140 -25.66 -1.13 5.86
C GLU A 140 -25.37 -0.17 4.68
N GLU A 141 -26.15 -0.27 3.62
CA GLU A 141 -25.97 0.50 2.37
C GLU A 141 -26.13 2.01 2.53
N ASP A 142 -26.90 2.45 3.54
CA ASP A 142 -27.19 3.85 3.81
C ASP A 142 -26.24 4.49 4.83
N LYS A 143 -25.21 3.79 5.28
CA LYS A 143 -24.21 4.30 6.21
C LYS A 143 -23.17 5.22 5.53
N GLY A 144 -22.51 5.99 6.38
CA GLY A 144 -21.48 6.93 5.98
C GLY A 144 -22.01 8.34 5.71
N ASP A 145 -21.09 9.21 5.35
CA ASP A 145 -21.39 10.54 4.87
C ASP A 145 -21.92 10.51 3.41
N ARG A 146 -22.13 11.70 2.84
CA ARG A 146 -22.59 11.81 1.46
C ARG A 146 -21.69 11.10 0.47
N LEU A 147 -20.35 11.27 0.59
CA LEU A 147 -19.37 10.66 -0.28
C LEU A 147 -19.48 9.13 -0.27
N HIS A 148 -19.53 8.52 0.93
CA HIS A 148 -19.57 7.06 1.06
C HIS A 148 -20.90 6.47 0.54
N LYS A 149 -22.03 7.15 0.77
CA LYS A 149 -23.33 6.71 0.23
C LYS A 149 -23.35 6.72 -1.30
N GLU A 150 -22.88 7.80 -1.92
CA GLU A 150 -22.79 7.93 -3.37
C GLU A 150 -21.83 6.91 -3.98
N VAL A 151 -20.66 6.69 -3.37
CA VAL A 151 -19.67 5.70 -3.80
C VAL A 151 -20.22 4.28 -3.67
N HIS A 152 -20.89 3.96 -2.56
CA HIS A 152 -21.52 2.64 -2.38
C HIS A 152 -22.44 2.29 -3.54
N GLN A 153 -23.38 3.22 -3.88
CA GLN A 153 -24.33 3.01 -4.98
C GLN A 153 -23.62 2.84 -6.34
N GLN A 154 -22.60 3.65 -6.59
CA GLN A 154 -21.84 3.58 -7.82
C GLN A 154 -21.01 2.29 -7.94
N LEU A 155 -20.37 1.84 -6.86
CA LEU A 155 -19.64 0.55 -6.83
C LEU A 155 -20.59 -0.63 -7.04
N LYS A 156 -21.77 -0.61 -6.42
CA LYS A 156 -22.81 -1.62 -6.58
C LYS A 156 -23.33 -1.72 -8.03
N ALA A 157 -23.32 -0.61 -8.76
CA ALA A 157 -23.75 -0.56 -10.16
C ALA A 157 -22.67 -1.06 -11.15
N GLN A 158 -21.39 -1.15 -10.75
CA GLN A 158 -20.30 -1.61 -11.60
C GLN A 158 -20.32 -3.14 -11.74
N ARG A 159 -20.70 -3.63 -12.92
CA ARG A 159 -20.84 -5.08 -13.18
C ARG A 159 -19.50 -5.82 -13.27
N ASP A 160 -18.42 -5.13 -13.51
CA ASP A 160 -17.06 -5.66 -13.63
C ASP A 160 -16.32 -5.73 -12.30
N LEU A 161 -16.95 -5.28 -11.21
CA LEU A 161 -16.44 -5.39 -9.84
C LEU A 161 -17.25 -6.39 -9.03
N ASN A 162 -16.56 -7.24 -8.28
CA ASN A 162 -17.16 -8.08 -7.25
C ASN A 162 -17.31 -7.29 -5.95
N PHE A 163 -18.20 -6.27 -5.98
CA PHE A 163 -18.45 -5.42 -4.81
C PHE A 163 -19.30 -6.18 -3.78
N VAL A 164 -18.78 -6.31 -2.56
CA VAL A 164 -19.42 -7.06 -1.45
C VAL A 164 -20.06 -6.16 -0.40
N GLY A 165 -20.05 -4.84 -0.61
CA GLY A 165 -20.69 -3.88 0.30
C GLY A 165 -19.71 -3.12 1.19
N ASN A 166 -20.19 -2.60 2.31
CA ASN A 166 -19.40 -1.86 3.28
C ASN A 166 -18.71 -2.80 4.27
N VAL A 167 -17.57 -2.35 4.79
CA VAL A 167 -16.84 -3.00 5.89
C VAL A 167 -16.48 -1.97 6.96
N GLU A 168 -16.62 -2.31 8.22
CA GLU A 168 -16.21 -1.46 9.33
C GLU A 168 -14.70 -1.60 9.64
N ALA A 169 -14.11 -0.54 10.19
CA ALA A 169 -12.70 -0.56 10.60
C ALA A 169 -12.40 -1.63 11.68
N SER A 170 -13.38 -2.03 12.47
CA SER A 170 -13.28 -3.13 13.45
C SER A 170 -13.03 -4.48 12.78
N ALA A 171 -13.51 -4.67 11.56
CA ALA A 171 -13.37 -5.89 10.75
C ALA A 171 -12.22 -5.81 9.72
N LEU A 172 -11.42 -4.74 9.73
CA LEU A 172 -10.37 -4.50 8.73
C LEU A 172 -9.45 -5.71 8.49
N LEU A 173 -9.08 -6.43 9.53
CA LEU A 173 -8.19 -7.61 9.43
C LEU A 173 -8.95 -8.95 9.44
N ALA A 174 -10.28 -8.94 9.36
CA ALA A 174 -11.10 -10.15 9.46
C ALA A 174 -11.12 -10.99 8.17
N GLY A 175 -10.71 -10.41 7.02
CA GLY A 175 -10.71 -11.11 5.74
C GLY A 175 -12.07 -11.13 5.04
N GLU A 176 -12.90 -10.14 5.29
CA GLU A 176 -14.21 -9.99 4.65
C GLU A 176 -14.11 -9.58 3.18
N ALA A 177 -13.02 -8.89 2.82
CA ALA A 177 -12.72 -8.50 1.44
C ALA A 177 -11.25 -8.72 1.10
N ASP A 178 -10.96 -8.78 -0.21
CA ASP A 178 -9.62 -8.92 -0.76
C ASP A 178 -9.04 -7.55 -1.17
N VAL A 179 -9.92 -6.57 -1.37
CA VAL A 179 -9.61 -5.15 -1.60
C VAL A 179 -10.53 -4.31 -0.73
N ILE A 180 -10.00 -3.44 0.10
CA ILE A 180 -10.76 -2.48 0.89
C ILE A 180 -10.38 -1.07 0.44
N VAL A 181 -11.39 -0.32 -0.02
CA VAL A 181 -11.24 1.04 -0.55
C VAL A 181 -11.71 2.06 0.47
N SER A 182 -11.00 3.16 0.58
CA SER A 182 -11.35 4.30 1.42
C SER A 182 -10.74 5.59 0.88
N ASP A 183 -11.21 6.73 1.39
CA ASP A 183 -10.46 7.98 1.27
C ASP A 183 -9.17 7.92 2.11
N GLY A 184 -8.16 8.69 1.68
CA GLY A 184 -6.84 8.56 2.28
C GLY A 184 -6.76 9.05 3.73
N TRP A 185 -7.63 9.94 4.17
CA TRP A 185 -7.64 10.41 5.56
C TRP A 185 -8.20 9.34 6.51
N THR A 186 -9.37 8.79 6.19
CA THR A 186 -10.02 7.72 6.96
C THR A 186 -9.16 6.47 6.99
N ALA A 187 -8.65 6.06 5.83
CA ALA A 187 -7.80 4.88 5.73
C ALA A 187 -6.52 5.01 6.53
N ASN A 188 -5.83 6.16 6.45
CA ASN A 188 -4.60 6.39 7.22
C ASN A 188 -4.87 6.41 8.72
N ALA A 189 -5.99 7.02 9.15
CA ALA A 189 -6.39 7.03 10.56
C ALA A 189 -6.65 5.60 11.09
N ALA A 190 -7.42 4.79 10.36
CA ALA A 190 -7.69 3.40 10.69
C ALA A 190 -6.42 2.56 10.71
N LEU A 191 -5.55 2.70 9.70
CA LEU A 191 -4.25 2.02 9.62
C LEU A 191 -3.37 2.36 10.83
N LYS A 192 -3.22 3.65 11.16
CA LYS A 192 -2.40 4.10 12.29
C LYS A 192 -2.96 3.66 13.64
N ALA A 193 -4.27 3.64 13.80
CA ALA A 193 -4.92 3.10 15.00
C ALA A 193 -4.64 1.59 15.13
N THR A 194 -4.77 0.83 14.04
CA THR A 194 -4.47 -0.61 14.01
C THR A 194 -3.01 -0.90 14.34
N GLU A 195 -2.06 -0.20 13.69
CA GLU A 195 -0.62 -0.32 13.96
C GLU A 195 -0.29 0.04 15.43
N GLY A 196 -0.85 1.14 15.93
CA GLY A 196 -0.65 1.60 17.31
C GLY A 196 -1.17 0.62 18.35
N THR A 197 -2.38 0.09 18.12
CA THR A 197 -2.99 -0.92 18.99
C THR A 197 -2.18 -2.20 19.02
N ALA A 198 -1.74 -2.69 17.86
CA ALA A 198 -0.89 -3.88 17.77
C ALA A 198 0.42 -3.71 18.54
N LYS A 199 1.10 -2.56 18.37
CA LYS A 199 2.34 -2.22 19.10
C LYS A 199 2.10 -2.13 20.61
N MET A 200 0.99 -1.51 21.02
CA MET A 200 0.62 -1.41 22.45
C MET A 200 0.38 -2.81 23.04
N MET A 201 -0.38 -3.67 22.38
CA MET A 201 -0.66 -5.03 22.83
C MET A 201 0.63 -5.84 23.00
N LEU A 202 1.55 -5.79 22.03
CA LEU A 202 2.84 -6.48 22.14
C LEU A 202 3.67 -5.95 23.32
N THR A 203 3.62 -4.64 23.58
CA THR A 203 4.31 -4.02 24.73
C THR A 203 3.70 -4.47 26.06
N LEU A 204 2.37 -4.52 26.17
CA LEU A 204 1.69 -4.99 27.38
C LEU A 204 2.02 -6.46 27.67
N ILE A 205 2.01 -7.32 26.64
CA ILE A 205 2.40 -8.73 26.77
C ILE A 205 3.85 -8.85 27.26
N LYS A 206 4.77 -8.10 26.66
CA LYS A 206 6.18 -8.09 27.06
C LYS A 206 6.33 -7.68 28.52
N ASN A 207 5.72 -6.55 28.92
CA ASN A 207 5.77 -6.07 30.31
C ASN A 207 5.14 -7.07 31.29
N GLY A 208 4.02 -7.71 30.91
CA GLY A 208 3.40 -8.75 31.71
C GLY A 208 4.31 -9.96 31.95
N ILE A 209 5.07 -10.36 30.91
CA ILE A 209 6.05 -11.46 31.02
C ILE A 209 7.24 -11.04 31.90
N GLU A 210 7.79 -9.84 31.71
CA GLU A 210 8.94 -9.34 32.47
C GLU A 210 8.63 -9.21 33.98
N ASN A 211 7.42 -8.76 34.32
CA ASN A 211 6.97 -8.55 35.70
C ASN A 211 6.27 -9.78 36.32
N GLY A 212 5.93 -10.80 35.54
CA GLY A 212 5.15 -11.96 35.97
C GLY A 212 5.95 -13.03 36.70
N GLY A 213 7.22 -12.76 37.11
CA GLY A 213 8.07 -13.67 37.82
C GLY A 213 8.59 -14.86 37.00
N LEU A 214 9.13 -15.86 37.68
CA LEU A 214 9.81 -17.00 37.05
C LEU A 214 8.87 -17.83 36.18
N ARG A 215 7.61 -18.04 36.62
CA ARG A 215 6.61 -18.81 35.86
C ARG A 215 6.27 -18.19 34.50
N ALA A 216 6.08 -16.88 34.47
CA ALA A 216 5.79 -16.14 33.22
C ALA A 216 6.96 -16.21 32.25
N LYS A 217 8.20 -16.06 32.77
CA LYS A 217 9.42 -16.13 31.94
C LYS A 217 9.64 -17.54 31.38
N LEU A 218 9.39 -18.59 32.16
CA LEU A 218 9.44 -19.99 31.68
C LEU A 218 8.36 -20.26 30.64
N GLY A 219 7.10 -19.83 30.88
CA GLY A 219 6.02 -19.94 29.89
C GLY A 219 6.34 -19.21 28.58
N TYR A 220 6.97 -18.04 28.65
CA TYR A 220 7.39 -17.33 27.46
C TYR A 220 8.43 -18.09 26.62
N LEU A 221 9.36 -18.83 27.24
CA LEU A 221 10.34 -19.64 26.49
C LEU A 221 9.64 -20.61 25.54
N PHE A 222 8.57 -21.26 25.99
CA PHE A 222 7.77 -22.18 25.17
C PHE A 222 6.96 -21.44 24.10
N LEU A 223 6.43 -20.25 24.40
CA LEU A 223 5.60 -19.46 23.48
C LEU A 223 6.40 -18.53 22.56
N LYS A 224 7.69 -18.37 22.77
CA LYS A 224 8.56 -17.48 21.97
C LYS A 224 8.46 -17.69 20.45
N PRO A 225 8.39 -18.94 19.90
CA PRO A 225 8.21 -19.15 18.46
C PRO A 225 6.86 -18.63 17.96
N VAL A 226 5.78 -18.76 18.76
CA VAL A 226 4.44 -18.26 18.45
C VAL A 226 4.44 -16.74 18.38
N PHE A 227 5.00 -16.06 19.40
CA PHE A 227 5.13 -14.60 19.40
C PHE A 227 5.97 -14.07 18.24
N LYS A 228 7.07 -14.75 17.88
CA LYS A 228 7.86 -14.40 16.69
C LYS A 228 7.05 -14.49 15.40
N LYS A 229 6.22 -15.54 15.27
CA LYS A 229 5.33 -15.72 14.11
C LYS A 229 4.29 -14.60 14.03
N ILE A 230 3.65 -14.25 15.15
CA ILE A 230 2.67 -13.15 15.22
C ILE A 230 3.35 -11.83 14.88
N ALA A 231 4.49 -11.51 15.49
CA ALA A 231 5.24 -10.29 15.23
C ALA A 231 5.65 -10.18 13.74
N LYS A 232 6.05 -11.29 13.12
CA LYS A 232 6.37 -11.34 11.69
C LYS A 232 5.14 -11.07 10.82
N LEU A 233 3.97 -11.65 11.15
CA LEU A 233 2.72 -11.39 10.42
C LEU A 233 2.27 -9.93 10.51
N MET A 234 2.50 -9.29 11.67
CA MET A 234 2.15 -7.88 11.89
C MET A 234 3.22 -6.91 11.39
N GLY A 235 4.39 -7.43 10.99
CA GLY A 235 5.52 -6.61 10.55
C GLY A 235 5.33 -6.10 9.12
N THR A 236 5.54 -4.80 8.91
CA THR A 236 5.48 -4.16 7.59
C THR A 236 6.53 -4.69 6.61
N SER A 237 7.63 -5.25 7.10
CA SER A 237 8.71 -5.84 6.29
C SER A 237 8.29 -7.07 5.49
N THR A 238 7.19 -7.74 5.90
CA THR A 238 6.81 -9.05 5.33
C THR A 238 6.18 -8.93 3.95
N TYR A 239 5.52 -7.80 3.64
CA TYR A 239 4.67 -7.65 2.46
C TYR A 239 5.22 -6.71 1.39
N GLY A 240 6.48 -6.30 1.52
CA GLY A 240 7.10 -5.30 0.64
C GLY A 240 6.80 -3.87 1.05
N GLY A 241 6.83 -2.97 0.07
CA GLY A 241 6.53 -1.54 0.28
C GLY A 241 5.08 -1.16 -0.06
N ALA A 242 4.68 0.04 0.33
CA ALA A 242 3.44 0.65 -0.12
C ALA A 242 3.61 1.14 -1.57
N VAL A 243 2.73 0.69 -2.46
CA VAL A 243 2.79 1.01 -3.89
C VAL A 243 1.90 2.19 -4.21
N LEU A 244 2.39 3.14 -4.99
CA LEU A 244 1.59 4.24 -5.52
C LEU A 244 0.95 3.79 -6.85
N LEU A 245 -0.29 3.32 -6.79
CA LEU A 245 -1.04 2.85 -7.95
C LEU A 245 -1.61 4.00 -8.77
N GLY A 246 -1.73 3.79 -10.08
CA GLY A 246 -2.24 4.80 -11.01
C GLY A 246 -1.14 5.62 -11.69
N LEU A 247 0.12 5.26 -11.52
CA LEU A 247 1.28 5.84 -12.20
C LEU A 247 1.70 4.99 -13.39
N LYS A 248 2.48 5.59 -14.31
CA LYS A 248 2.97 4.97 -15.53
C LYS A 248 4.03 3.89 -15.31
N ALA A 249 4.62 3.83 -14.11
CA ALA A 249 5.58 2.81 -13.69
C ALA A 249 5.44 2.55 -12.19
N PRO A 250 5.92 1.39 -11.67
CA PRO A 250 5.89 1.11 -10.25
C PRO A 250 6.73 2.11 -9.44
N VAL A 251 6.08 2.75 -8.47
CA VAL A 251 6.70 3.63 -7.48
C VAL A 251 6.35 3.07 -6.11
N VAL A 252 7.38 2.69 -5.34
CA VAL A 252 7.17 1.99 -4.07
C VAL A 252 7.84 2.73 -2.93
N LYS A 253 7.10 2.94 -1.85
CA LYS A 253 7.59 3.54 -0.61
C LYS A 253 7.82 2.46 0.43
N THR A 254 9.04 2.32 0.93
CA THR A 254 9.34 1.49 2.09
C THR A 254 9.44 2.32 3.36
N HIS A 255 9.39 1.68 4.52
CA HIS A 255 9.57 2.38 5.80
C HIS A 255 11.03 2.80 5.97
N GLY A 256 11.29 3.94 6.66
CA GLY A 256 12.66 4.42 6.91
C GLY A 256 13.51 3.46 7.76
N SER A 257 12.89 2.57 8.54
CA SER A 257 13.56 1.50 9.29
C SER A 257 13.54 0.15 8.57
N ALA A 258 13.35 0.14 7.23
CA ALA A 258 13.35 -1.09 6.45
C ALA A 258 14.68 -1.84 6.62
N ASP A 259 14.57 -3.14 6.91
CA ASP A 259 15.68 -4.07 6.98
C ASP A 259 15.95 -4.74 5.62
N ALA A 260 16.96 -5.58 5.55
CA ALA A 260 17.31 -6.29 4.31
C ALA A 260 16.15 -7.13 3.77
N LEU A 261 15.34 -7.73 4.65
CA LEU A 261 14.15 -8.51 4.25
C LEU A 261 13.08 -7.64 3.62
N ALA A 262 12.85 -6.43 4.17
CA ALA A 262 11.90 -5.47 3.59
C ALA A 262 12.35 -5.02 2.18
N VAL A 263 13.64 -4.80 1.98
CA VAL A 263 14.21 -4.45 0.66
C VAL A 263 14.05 -5.61 -0.32
N GLU A 264 14.39 -6.83 0.08
CA GLU A 264 14.22 -8.04 -0.73
C GLU A 264 12.76 -8.23 -1.16
N ASN A 265 11.82 -8.16 -0.21
CA ASN A 265 10.40 -8.31 -0.49
C ASN A 265 9.87 -7.18 -1.39
N THR A 266 10.38 -5.95 -1.25
CA THR A 266 10.01 -4.83 -2.12
C THR A 266 10.49 -5.05 -3.55
N ILE A 267 11.71 -5.54 -3.74
CA ILE A 267 12.25 -5.86 -5.07
C ILE A 267 11.43 -7.00 -5.69
N ALA A 268 11.12 -8.06 -4.94
CA ALA A 268 10.29 -9.16 -5.43
C ALA A 268 8.87 -8.69 -5.81
N GLN A 269 8.27 -7.79 -5.02
CA GLN A 269 6.99 -7.16 -5.32
C GLN A 269 7.02 -6.38 -6.63
N ILE A 270 8.05 -5.53 -6.83
CA ILE A 270 8.25 -4.76 -8.06
C ILE A 270 8.43 -5.70 -9.26
N TYR A 271 9.25 -6.74 -9.12
CA TYR A 271 9.45 -7.74 -10.15
C TYR A 271 8.13 -8.39 -10.56
N THR A 272 7.30 -8.80 -9.59
CA THR A 272 5.97 -9.36 -9.86
C THR A 272 5.07 -8.36 -10.58
N MET A 273 5.10 -7.07 -10.23
CA MET A 273 4.33 -6.03 -10.92
C MET A 273 4.74 -5.88 -12.39
N ILE A 274 6.03 -5.93 -12.69
CA ILE A 274 6.55 -5.83 -14.06
C ILE A 274 6.18 -7.07 -14.87
N GLU A 275 6.46 -8.27 -14.35
CA GLU A 275 6.17 -9.55 -15.03
C GLU A 275 4.66 -9.75 -15.29
N SER A 276 3.81 -9.35 -14.37
CA SER A 276 2.35 -9.45 -14.51
C SER A 276 1.75 -8.44 -15.49
N LYS A 277 2.54 -7.44 -15.92
CA LYS A 277 2.10 -6.33 -16.78
C LYS A 277 0.90 -5.58 -16.22
N VAL A 278 0.84 -5.43 -14.89
CA VAL A 278 -0.31 -4.80 -14.22
C VAL A 278 -0.51 -3.35 -14.66
N ILE A 279 0.58 -2.63 -14.95
CA ILE A 279 0.52 -1.23 -15.43
C ILE A 279 -0.12 -1.17 -16.82
N GLU A 280 0.34 -1.99 -17.77
CA GLU A 280 -0.18 -2.04 -19.14
C GLU A 280 -1.66 -2.43 -19.18
N LYS A 281 -2.05 -3.43 -18.37
CA LYS A 281 -3.46 -3.83 -18.22
C LYS A 281 -4.32 -2.69 -17.66
N THR A 282 -3.80 -1.96 -16.66
CA THR A 282 -4.47 -0.79 -16.10
C THR A 282 -4.59 0.34 -17.15
N VAL A 283 -3.53 0.61 -17.91
CA VAL A 283 -3.56 1.59 -19.01
C VAL A 283 -4.60 1.23 -20.05
N SER A 284 -4.67 -0.04 -20.46
CA SER A 284 -5.65 -0.53 -21.44
C SER A 284 -7.08 -0.31 -20.95
N TYR A 285 -7.39 -0.67 -19.71
CA TYR A 285 -8.71 -0.50 -19.12
C TYR A 285 -9.15 0.97 -19.10
N PHE A 286 -8.35 1.86 -18.50
CA PHE A 286 -8.69 3.28 -18.40
C PHE A 286 -8.65 4.01 -19.74
N GLY A 287 -7.96 3.48 -20.75
CA GLY A 287 -7.99 3.96 -22.12
C GLY A 287 -9.29 3.64 -22.83
N GLN A 288 -9.88 2.47 -22.60
CA GLN A 288 -11.16 2.04 -23.18
C GLN A 288 -12.35 2.77 -22.58
N VAL A 289 -12.43 2.89 -21.26
CA VAL A 289 -13.50 3.63 -20.54
C VAL A 289 -13.68 5.05 -21.09
N ARG A 290 -12.60 5.69 -21.49
CA ARG A 290 -12.64 7.06 -22.03
C ARG A 290 -13.13 7.15 -23.48
N SER A 291 -13.08 6.08 -24.24
CA SER A 291 -13.61 6.07 -25.63
C SER A 291 -15.12 5.87 -25.67
N GLU A 292 -15.73 5.50 -24.56
CA GLU A 292 -17.18 5.29 -24.40
C GLU A 292 -17.89 6.50 -23.73
N GLU A 293 -17.14 7.45 -23.13
CA GLU A 293 -17.63 8.74 -22.64
C GLU A 293 -17.54 9.82 -23.74
#